data_acdf3b79a9af02dfc5d95544d6180e23
#
_entry.id   acdf3b79a9af02dfc5d95544d6180e23
#
_cell.length_a   1.000
_cell.length_b   1.000
_cell.length_c   1.000
_cell.angle_alpha   90.00
_cell.angle_beta   90.00
_cell.angle_gamma   90.00
#
_symmetry.space_group_name_H-M   'P 1'
#
loop_
_entity.id
_entity.type
_entity.pdbx_description
1 polymer ?
#
loop_
_entity_poly.entity_id
_entity_poly.type
_entity_poly.pdbx_seq_one_letter_code
_entity_poly.pdbx_strand_id
1 'polypeptide(L)'
;PYSMSYSLSIQRELPWGIFGEIAYVGNQGRHLLRQPDINQATFDALVANAALPTAQRSSVNALRPYKGYAAIRMRLSDSTSNYNALQVYAAKRRGGLTFTTSYTWSKALADTSGNGDNLEDPFNRRFNYGPVSFDRRHIFVTTYTYRLPFFRKSKGLLYNALGGWEASGITRWQTGQLLTPTGNTSIGTRRADYVGGEVNVAGADRFVQWFNTAAFVSAPDTRRGT
;
A
#
# COMPACT_ATOMS: atom_id res chain seq x y z
N PRO A 1 -17.06 -15.42 -5.20
CA PRO A 1 -16.55 -14.09 -4.92
C PRO A 1 -17.59 -13.02 -5.27
N TYR A 2 -17.75 -12.00 -4.42
CA TYR A 2 -18.56 -10.83 -4.70
C TYR A 2 -17.96 -9.59 -4.05
N SER A 3 -18.30 -8.43 -4.59
CA SER A 3 -17.87 -7.12 -4.09
C SER A 3 -19.10 -6.24 -3.89
N MET A 4 -19.12 -5.56 -2.76
CA MET A 4 -20.13 -4.58 -2.40
C MET A 4 -19.48 -3.21 -2.39
N SER A 5 -19.97 -2.31 -3.24
CA SER A 5 -19.49 -0.92 -3.29
C SER A 5 -20.60 0.00 -2.79
N TYR A 6 -20.20 1.02 -2.05
CA TYR A 6 -21.08 2.06 -1.57
C TYR A 6 -20.36 3.40 -1.61
N SER A 7 -21.13 4.46 -1.88
CA SER A 7 -20.60 5.82 -1.91
C SER A 7 -21.65 6.83 -1.48
N LEU A 8 -21.19 7.90 -0.89
CA LEU A 8 -21.99 9.10 -0.59
C LEU A 8 -21.16 10.30 -1.00
N SER A 9 -21.70 11.17 -1.84
CA SER A 9 -21.00 12.38 -2.25
C SER A 9 -21.87 13.63 -2.04
N ILE A 10 -21.19 14.74 -1.78
CA ILE A 10 -21.77 16.07 -1.69
C ILE A 10 -21.00 16.94 -2.67
N GLN A 11 -21.74 17.59 -3.58
CA GLN A 11 -21.19 18.45 -4.60
C GLN A 11 -21.77 19.86 -4.44
N ARG A 12 -20.92 20.87 -4.64
CA ARG A 12 -21.35 22.26 -4.54
C ARG A 12 -20.48 23.17 -5.40
N GLU A 13 -21.11 24.16 -5.98
CA GLU A 13 -20.40 25.33 -6.49
C GLU A 13 -19.97 26.23 -5.32
N LEU A 14 -18.68 26.53 -5.27
CA LEU A 14 -18.05 27.41 -4.30
C LEU A 14 -17.82 28.78 -4.90
N PRO A 15 -17.55 29.82 -4.09
CA PRO A 15 -17.15 31.12 -4.60
C PRO A 15 -16.02 31.03 -5.63
N TRP A 16 -15.87 32.05 -6.45
CA TRP A 16 -14.87 32.17 -7.54
C TRP A 16 -14.99 31.14 -8.68
N GLY A 17 -16.18 30.51 -8.84
CA GLY A 17 -16.45 29.54 -9.91
C GLY A 17 -15.67 28.25 -9.75
N ILE A 18 -15.47 27.82 -8.51
CA ILE A 18 -14.87 26.54 -8.17
C ILE A 18 -15.99 25.53 -7.95
N PHE A 19 -15.93 24.41 -8.64
CA PHE A 19 -16.74 23.23 -8.33
C PHE A 19 -15.99 22.39 -7.28
N GLY A 20 -16.68 22.00 -6.22
CA GLY A 20 -16.16 21.16 -5.15
C GLY A 20 -17.00 19.92 -4.93
N GLU A 21 -16.34 18.80 -4.64
CA GLU A 21 -16.98 17.54 -4.28
C GLU A 21 -16.22 16.90 -3.12
N ILE A 22 -16.94 16.36 -2.15
CA ILE A 22 -16.44 15.49 -1.09
C ILE A 22 -17.23 14.19 -1.16
N ALA A 23 -16.53 13.07 -1.26
CA ALA A 23 -17.14 11.75 -1.34
C ALA A 23 -16.53 10.78 -0.34
N TYR A 24 -17.37 10.00 0.32
CA TYR A 24 -16.95 8.80 1.02
C TYR A 24 -17.23 7.59 0.14
N VAL A 25 -16.24 6.76 -0.08
CA VAL A 25 -16.33 5.58 -0.93
C VAL A 25 -15.86 4.36 -0.16
N GLY A 26 -16.61 3.29 -0.21
CA GLY A 26 -16.23 2.02 0.37
C GLY A 26 -16.42 0.86 -0.59
N ASN A 27 -15.59 -0.16 -0.43
CA ASN A 27 -15.70 -1.42 -1.14
C ASN A 27 -15.37 -2.57 -0.21
N GLN A 28 -16.20 -3.59 -0.19
CA GLN A 28 -15.99 -4.82 0.58
C GLN A 28 -15.99 -6.01 -0.36
N GLY A 29 -14.85 -6.70 -0.46
CA GLY A 29 -14.74 -7.97 -1.15
C GLY A 29 -14.97 -9.14 -0.19
N ARG A 30 -15.75 -10.11 -0.62
CA ARG A 30 -16.03 -11.34 0.14
C ARG A 30 -15.87 -12.55 -0.76
N HIS A 31 -15.41 -13.65 -0.18
CA HIS A 31 -15.14 -14.88 -0.91
C HIS A 31 -14.21 -14.66 -2.12
N LEU A 32 -13.22 -13.74 -1.96
CA LEU A 32 -12.25 -13.47 -3.01
C LEU A 32 -11.31 -14.67 -3.19
N LEU A 33 -10.78 -14.79 -4.38
CA LEU A 33 -9.87 -15.89 -4.73
C LEU A 33 -8.49 -15.68 -4.10
N ARG A 34 -7.94 -16.72 -3.49
CA ARG A 34 -6.54 -16.82 -3.07
C ARG A 34 -5.97 -18.21 -3.40
N GLN A 35 -4.65 -18.34 -3.41
CA GLN A 35 -3.96 -19.59 -3.74
C GLN A 35 -2.94 -19.98 -2.66
N PRO A 36 -3.38 -20.38 -1.46
CA PRO A 36 -2.46 -20.83 -0.41
C PRO A 36 -1.77 -22.14 -0.78
N ASP A 37 -0.54 -22.32 -0.26
CA ASP A 37 0.13 -23.62 -0.26
C ASP A 37 -0.44 -24.48 0.89
N ILE A 38 -1.32 -25.41 0.59
CA ILE A 38 -1.90 -26.31 1.58
C ILE A 38 -0.91 -27.39 2.07
N ASN A 39 0.23 -27.52 1.38
CA ASN A 39 1.31 -28.39 1.79
C ASN A 39 2.45 -27.67 2.50
N GLN A 40 2.23 -26.44 2.95
CA GLN A 40 3.23 -25.73 3.76
C GLN A 40 3.34 -26.41 5.13
N ALA A 41 4.58 -26.58 5.61
CA ALA A 41 4.80 -27.07 6.97
C ALA A 41 4.15 -26.10 7.98
N THR A 42 3.44 -26.65 8.94
CA THR A 42 2.77 -25.82 9.96
C THR A 42 3.79 -25.09 10.85
N PHE A 43 3.39 -23.96 11.39
CA PHE A 43 4.25 -23.20 12.29
C PHE A 43 4.75 -24.06 13.45
N ASP A 44 3.85 -24.80 14.10
CA ASP A 44 4.18 -25.63 15.26
C ASP A 44 5.15 -26.76 14.91
N ALA A 45 5.02 -27.38 13.74
CA ALA A 45 5.97 -28.37 13.27
C ALA A 45 7.36 -27.79 13.00
N LEU A 46 7.42 -26.56 12.46
CA LEU A 46 8.70 -25.86 12.24
C LEU A 46 9.37 -25.51 13.57
N VAL A 47 8.61 -24.99 14.56
CA VAL A 47 9.11 -24.65 15.89
C VAL A 47 9.62 -25.92 16.61
N ALA A 48 8.84 -26.99 16.61
CA ALA A 48 9.23 -28.26 17.23
C ALA A 48 10.53 -28.80 16.61
N ASN A 49 10.66 -28.75 15.28
CA ASN A 49 11.88 -29.17 14.59
C ASN A 49 13.07 -28.28 14.91
N ALA A 50 12.88 -26.96 15.04
CA ALA A 50 13.95 -26.01 15.37
C ALA A 50 14.48 -26.19 16.80
N ALA A 51 13.65 -26.69 17.72
CA ALA A 51 14.02 -27.01 19.09
C ALA A 51 14.94 -28.25 19.21
N LEU A 52 15.01 -29.08 18.15
CA LEU A 52 15.89 -30.27 18.14
C LEU A 52 17.34 -29.88 17.90
N PRO A 53 18.32 -30.71 18.39
CA PRO A 53 19.72 -30.59 17.99
C PRO A 53 19.84 -30.66 16.45
N THR A 54 20.76 -29.90 15.88
CA THR A 54 20.91 -29.75 14.41
C THR A 54 21.01 -31.10 13.67
N ALA A 55 21.70 -32.09 14.26
CA ALA A 55 21.82 -33.44 13.68
C ALA A 55 20.50 -34.23 13.64
N GLN A 56 19.49 -33.84 14.41
CA GLN A 56 18.18 -34.52 14.50
C GLN A 56 17.09 -33.76 13.73
N ARG A 57 17.42 -32.57 13.19
CA ARG A 57 16.45 -31.75 12.44
C ARG A 57 16.10 -32.40 11.12
N SER A 58 14.81 -32.50 10.87
CA SER A 58 14.28 -32.91 9.57
C SER A 58 14.32 -31.74 8.57
N SER A 59 14.41 -32.04 7.30
CA SER A 59 14.23 -31.03 6.25
C SER A 59 12.80 -30.49 6.27
N VAL A 60 12.61 -29.24 5.79
CA VAL A 60 11.27 -28.63 5.72
C VAL A 60 10.29 -29.48 4.90
N ASN A 61 10.78 -30.15 3.84
CA ASN A 61 9.95 -31.06 3.03
C ASN A 61 9.46 -32.28 3.82
N ALA A 62 10.26 -32.78 4.77
CA ALA A 62 9.86 -33.87 5.64
C ALA A 62 8.79 -33.46 6.67
N LEU A 63 8.64 -32.17 6.95
CA LEU A 63 7.62 -31.62 7.87
C LEU A 63 6.29 -31.31 7.17
N ARG A 64 6.24 -31.35 5.83
CA ARG A 64 5.03 -31.07 5.06
C ARG A 64 3.93 -32.11 5.34
N PRO A 65 2.64 -31.70 5.37
CA PRO A 65 1.51 -32.63 5.54
C PRO A 65 1.48 -33.74 4.51
N TYR A 66 1.61 -33.40 3.23
CA TYR A 66 1.58 -34.36 2.13
C TYR A 66 3.01 -34.71 1.71
N LYS A 67 3.47 -35.88 2.14
CA LYS A 67 4.84 -36.37 1.89
C LYS A 67 5.05 -36.65 0.41
N GLY A 68 6.28 -36.39 -0.06
CA GLY A 68 6.66 -36.62 -1.47
C GLY A 68 6.25 -35.53 -2.44
N TYR A 69 5.49 -34.54 -1.98
CA TYR A 69 5.11 -33.39 -2.78
C TYR A 69 5.80 -32.12 -2.29
N ALA A 70 6.09 -31.21 -3.24
CA ALA A 70 6.52 -29.85 -2.94
C ALA A 70 5.30 -28.98 -2.54
N ALA A 71 5.25 -27.74 -2.94
CA ALA A 71 4.09 -26.87 -2.72
C ALA A 71 2.84 -27.39 -3.46
N ILE A 72 1.71 -27.45 -2.79
CA ILE A 72 0.41 -27.75 -3.36
C ILE A 72 -0.45 -26.51 -3.25
N ARG A 73 -0.56 -25.75 -4.34
CA ARG A 73 -1.37 -24.54 -4.39
C ARG A 73 -2.82 -24.87 -4.70
N MET A 74 -3.71 -24.56 -3.77
CA MET A 74 -5.14 -24.77 -3.91
C MET A 74 -5.85 -23.43 -4.15
N ARG A 75 -6.80 -23.39 -5.09
CA ARG A 75 -7.65 -22.21 -5.30
C ARG A 75 -8.81 -22.24 -4.33
N LEU A 76 -8.84 -21.26 -3.44
CA LEU A 76 -9.90 -21.08 -2.45
C LEU A 76 -10.59 -19.73 -2.65
N SER A 77 -11.90 -19.72 -2.52
CA SER A 77 -12.73 -18.51 -2.58
C SER A 77 -13.16 -18.12 -1.16
N ASP A 78 -12.22 -17.76 -0.30
CA ASP A 78 -12.47 -17.45 1.11
C ASP A 78 -11.78 -16.16 1.59
N SER A 79 -11.03 -15.47 0.72
CA SER A 79 -10.36 -14.21 1.05
C SER A 79 -11.34 -13.04 1.20
N THR A 80 -10.94 -12.05 1.98
CA THR A 80 -11.73 -10.85 2.25
C THR A 80 -10.90 -9.59 2.08
N SER A 81 -11.54 -8.51 1.61
CA SER A 81 -10.93 -7.20 1.54
C SER A 81 -11.90 -6.12 2.02
N ASN A 82 -11.34 -5.02 2.53
CA ASN A 82 -12.07 -3.81 2.89
C ASN A 82 -11.28 -2.61 2.38
N TYR A 83 -11.95 -1.75 1.64
CA TYR A 83 -11.43 -0.46 1.20
C TYR A 83 -12.36 0.64 1.66
N ASN A 84 -11.81 1.71 2.22
CA ASN A 84 -12.54 2.91 2.59
C ASN A 84 -11.70 4.11 2.22
N ALA A 85 -12.34 5.13 1.64
CA ALA A 85 -11.69 6.35 1.22
C ALA A 85 -12.56 7.59 1.42
N LEU A 86 -11.93 8.67 1.84
CA LEU A 86 -12.44 10.02 1.68
C LEU A 86 -11.77 10.63 0.43
N GLN A 87 -12.58 11.08 -0.49
CA GLN A 87 -12.14 11.71 -1.73
C GLN A 87 -12.59 13.17 -1.74
N VAL A 88 -11.69 14.07 -2.07
CA VAL A 88 -11.97 15.49 -2.25
C VAL A 88 -11.56 15.88 -3.65
N TYR A 89 -12.45 16.53 -4.36
CA TYR A 89 -12.21 17.02 -5.71
C TYR A 89 -12.54 18.51 -5.79
N ALA A 90 -11.71 19.26 -6.49
CA ALA A 90 -11.97 20.66 -6.80
C ALA A 90 -11.54 20.98 -8.22
N ALA A 91 -12.36 21.75 -8.92
CA ALA A 91 -12.05 22.18 -10.29
C ALA A 91 -12.47 23.64 -10.52
N LYS A 92 -11.61 24.38 -11.20
CA LYS A 92 -11.89 25.72 -11.71
C LYS A 92 -11.59 25.77 -13.20
N ARG A 93 -12.58 26.09 -14.01
CA ARG A 93 -12.50 26.03 -15.47
C ARG A 93 -12.44 27.41 -16.15
N ARG A 94 -12.59 28.49 -15.39
CA ARG A 94 -12.65 29.85 -15.93
C ARG A 94 -11.67 30.77 -15.20
N GLY A 95 -11.18 31.79 -15.92
CA GLY A 95 -10.27 32.80 -15.37
C GLY A 95 -8.81 32.59 -15.78
N GLY A 96 -7.92 33.36 -15.18
CA GLY A 96 -6.47 33.28 -15.44
C GLY A 96 -5.82 32.03 -14.87
N LEU A 97 -6.39 31.44 -13.82
CA LEU A 97 -6.00 30.15 -13.26
C LEU A 97 -7.12 29.16 -13.47
N THR A 98 -6.84 28.09 -14.17
CA THR A 98 -7.69 26.89 -14.27
C THR A 98 -6.96 25.72 -13.63
N PHE A 99 -7.69 24.88 -12.90
CA PHE A 99 -7.10 23.71 -12.27
C PHE A 99 -8.13 22.60 -12.05
N THR A 100 -7.60 21.40 -11.91
CA THR A 100 -8.34 20.23 -11.40
C THR A 100 -7.47 19.59 -10.35
N THR A 101 -8.00 19.43 -9.14
CA THR A 101 -7.29 18.85 -8.00
C THR A 101 -8.11 17.70 -7.44
N SER A 102 -7.47 16.60 -7.15
CA SER A 102 -8.04 15.46 -6.43
C SER A 102 -7.15 15.07 -5.27
N TYR A 103 -7.77 14.78 -4.15
CA TYR A 103 -7.13 14.23 -2.97
C TYR A 103 -7.89 13.01 -2.48
N THR A 104 -7.18 11.92 -2.23
CA THR A 104 -7.73 10.70 -1.68
C THR A 104 -6.99 10.33 -0.40
N TRP A 105 -7.74 10.16 0.66
CA TRP A 105 -7.28 9.56 1.90
C TRP A 105 -7.96 8.21 2.04
N SER A 106 -7.18 7.13 1.99
CA SER A 106 -7.74 5.78 1.92
C SER A 106 -7.00 4.78 2.80
N LYS A 107 -7.68 3.64 3.01
CA LYS A 107 -7.12 2.46 3.67
C LYS A 107 -7.66 1.21 3.01
N ALA A 108 -6.76 0.36 2.54
CA ALA A 108 -7.06 -0.94 1.97
C ALA A 108 -6.51 -2.05 2.88
N LEU A 109 -7.40 -2.94 3.32
CA LEU A 109 -7.07 -4.08 4.16
C LEU A 109 -7.53 -5.37 3.49
N ALA A 110 -6.72 -6.40 3.55
CA ALA A 110 -7.09 -7.74 3.09
C ALA A 110 -6.27 -8.82 3.81
N ASP A 111 -6.66 -10.06 3.67
CA ASP A 111 -5.87 -11.21 4.13
C ASP A 111 -4.86 -11.71 3.07
N THR A 112 -4.90 -11.14 1.87
CA THR A 112 -3.89 -11.29 0.80
C THR A 112 -3.90 -10.06 -0.09
N SER A 113 -2.76 -9.65 -0.61
CA SER A 113 -2.67 -8.55 -1.59
C SER A 113 -2.91 -9.02 -3.03
N GLY A 114 -2.84 -10.32 -3.28
CA GLY A 114 -3.05 -10.90 -4.60
C GLY A 114 -3.19 -12.42 -4.57
N ASN A 115 -3.61 -12.99 -5.70
CA ASN A 115 -3.86 -14.44 -5.82
C ASN A 115 -2.64 -15.32 -5.52
N GLY A 116 -1.44 -14.83 -5.84
CA GLY A 116 -0.19 -15.56 -5.75
C GLY A 116 0.67 -15.21 -4.54
N ASP A 117 0.15 -14.46 -3.57
CA ASP A 117 0.92 -14.05 -2.40
C ASP A 117 1.42 -15.26 -1.61
N ASN A 118 2.71 -15.22 -1.25
CA ASN A 118 3.27 -16.14 -0.29
C ASN A 118 2.86 -15.73 1.11
N LEU A 119 1.85 -16.39 1.63
CA LEU A 119 1.36 -16.16 2.98
C LEU A 119 2.32 -16.82 3.98
N GLU A 120 2.71 -16.09 5.03
CA GLU A 120 3.54 -16.65 6.11
C GLU A 120 2.83 -17.82 6.80
N ASP A 121 1.52 -17.71 6.99
CA ASP A 121 0.68 -18.78 7.51
C ASP A 121 -0.59 -18.93 6.64
N PRO A 122 -0.61 -19.87 5.71
CA PRO A 122 -1.76 -20.08 4.82
C PRO A 122 -3.01 -20.59 5.55
N PHE A 123 -2.85 -21.13 6.77
CA PHE A 123 -3.93 -21.69 7.58
C PHE A 123 -4.55 -20.66 8.53
N ASN A 124 -3.86 -19.55 8.82
CA ASN A 124 -4.34 -18.50 9.71
C ASN A 124 -4.59 -17.19 8.95
N ARG A 125 -5.78 -17.04 8.37
CA ARG A 125 -6.18 -15.85 7.65
C ARG A 125 -6.15 -14.58 8.50
N ARG A 126 -6.52 -14.69 9.77
CA ARG A 126 -6.53 -13.54 10.69
C ARG A 126 -5.13 -12.97 10.91
N PHE A 127 -4.12 -13.84 10.98
CA PHE A 127 -2.73 -13.42 11.09
C PHE A 127 -2.24 -12.66 9.85
N ASN A 128 -2.75 -13.05 8.66
CA ASN A 128 -2.38 -12.39 7.41
C ASN A 128 -3.18 -11.12 7.13
N TYR A 129 -4.29 -10.86 7.86
CA TYR A 129 -5.14 -9.72 7.62
C TYR A 129 -4.45 -8.41 8.03
N GLY A 130 -4.22 -7.54 7.06
CA GLY A 130 -3.52 -6.28 7.26
C GLY A 130 -3.60 -5.37 6.05
N PRO A 131 -2.86 -4.25 6.07
CA PRO A 131 -2.78 -3.37 4.91
C PRO A 131 -2.18 -4.10 3.70
N VAL A 132 -2.79 -3.91 2.53
CA VAL A 132 -2.29 -4.52 1.29
C VAL A 132 -1.01 -3.83 0.80
N SER A 133 -0.16 -4.56 0.07
CA SER A 133 1.15 -4.07 -0.38
C SER A 133 1.07 -2.81 -1.26
N PHE A 134 -0.03 -2.63 -1.97
CA PHE A 134 -0.27 -1.49 -2.85
C PHE A 134 -1.05 -0.35 -2.18
N ASP A 135 -1.37 -0.43 -0.87
CA ASP A 135 -2.05 0.66 -0.14
C ASP A 135 -1.25 1.96 -0.23
N ARG A 136 -1.93 3.04 -0.54
CA ARG A 136 -1.41 4.41 -0.53
C ARG A 136 -2.33 5.26 0.29
N ARG A 137 -1.91 5.56 1.50
CA ARG A 137 -2.73 6.27 2.48
C ARG A 137 -3.21 7.62 1.97
N HIS A 138 -2.36 8.34 1.28
CA HIS A 138 -2.63 9.67 0.76
C HIS A 138 -2.19 9.75 -0.69
N ILE A 139 -3.06 10.22 -1.56
CA ILE A 139 -2.78 10.53 -2.95
C ILE A 139 -3.34 11.90 -3.25
N PHE A 140 -2.49 12.82 -3.69
CA PHE A 140 -2.84 14.16 -4.17
C PHE A 140 -2.38 14.32 -5.60
N VAL A 141 -3.28 14.75 -6.47
CA VAL A 141 -2.96 15.05 -7.86
C VAL A 141 -3.60 16.37 -8.23
N THR A 142 -2.82 17.25 -8.84
CA THR A 142 -3.34 18.51 -9.39
C THR A 142 -2.79 18.74 -10.78
N THR A 143 -3.67 19.16 -11.69
CA THR A 143 -3.31 19.72 -12.98
C THR A 143 -3.69 21.19 -12.97
N TYR A 144 -2.84 22.03 -13.49
CA TYR A 144 -3.10 23.45 -13.49
C TYR A 144 -2.54 24.13 -14.74
N THR A 145 -3.21 25.21 -15.12
CA THR A 145 -2.78 26.14 -16.15
C THR A 145 -3.01 27.55 -15.65
N TYR A 146 -1.94 28.31 -15.59
CA TYR A 146 -1.96 29.69 -15.12
C TYR A 146 -1.48 30.65 -16.20
N ARG A 147 -2.38 31.49 -16.66
CA ARG A 147 -2.05 32.57 -17.60
C ARG A 147 -1.53 33.76 -16.81
N LEU A 148 -0.26 34.05 -17.00
CA LEU A 148 0.41 35.13 -16.29
C LEU A 148 -0.23 36.49 -16.65
N PRO A 149 -0.64 37.30 -15.66
CA PRO A 149 -1.33 38.56 -15.91
C PRO A 149 -0.40 39.68 -16.38
N PHE A 150 0.92 39.43 -16.39
CA PHE A 150 1.92 40.46 -16.67
C PHE A 150 1.91 40.90 -18.12
N PHE A 151 2.12 42.16 -18.36
CA PHE A 151 2.28 42.80 -19.66
C PHE A 151 1.10 42.64 -20.65
N ARG A 152 -0.07 42.13 -20.22
CA ARG A 152 -1.25 41.93 -21.09
C ARG A 152 -1.76 43.21 -21.76
N LYS A 153 -1.53 44.38 -21.16
CA LYS A 153 -1.90 45.73 -21.68
C LYS A 153 -0.74 46.44 -22.38
N SER A 154 0.46 45.87 -22.36
CA SER A 154 1.64 46.45 -23.01
C SER A 154 1.59 46.19 -24.53
N LYS A 155 2.24 47.07 -25.29
CA LYS A 155 2.39 46.94 -26.74
C LYS A 155 3.88 46.95 -27.09
N GLY A 156 4.22 46.39 -28.26
CA GLY A 156 5.60 46.38 -28.77
C GLY A 156 6.45 45.24 -28.22
N LEU A 157 7.77 45.44 -28.14
CA LEU A 157 8.77 44.42 -27.79
C LEU A 157 8.56 43.81 -26.40
N LEU A 158 8.11 44.59 -25.40
CA LEU A 158 7.83 44.08 -24.04
C LEU A 158 6.66 43.10 -24.05
N TYR A 159 5.61 43.37 -24.84
CA TYR A 159 4.51 42.40 -24.99
C TYR A 159 4.96 41.14 -25.69
N ASN A 160 5.70 41.27 -26.79
CA ASN A 160 6.16 40.13 -27.55
C ASN A 160 7.15 39.24 -26.79
N ALA A 161 7.95 39.81 -25.90
CA ALA A 161 8.94 39.06 -25.14
C ALA A 161 8.41 38.52 -23.78
N LEU A 162 7.58 39.31 -23.10
CA LEU A 162 7.19 39.04 -21.68
C LEU A 162 5.67 38.86 -21.49
N GLY A 163 4.86 39.15 -22.51
CA GLY A 163 3.40 39.03 -22.50
C GLY A 163 2.92 37.66 -22.96
N GLY A 164 1.72 37.29 -22.51
CA GLY A 164 1.03 36.07 -23.02
C GLY A 164 1.57 34.73 -22.52
N TRP A 165 2.49 34.71 -21.57
CA TRP A 165 3.02 33.48 -20.99
C TRP A 165 1.96 32.71 -20.22
N GLU A 166 2.01 31.40 -20.37
CA GLU A 166 1.18 30.45 -19.66
C GLU A 166 2.07 29.40 -18.99
N ALA A 167 1.88 29.16 -17.70
CA ALA A 167 2.53 28.09 -16.95
C ALA A 167 1.52 26.98 -16.72
N SER A 168 1.84 25.78 -17.15
CA SER A 168 1.00 24.59 -16.94
C SER A 168 1.82 23.46 -16.36
N GLY A 169 1.17 22.60 -15.58
CA GLY A 169 1.84 21.47 -14.97
C GLY A 169 0.90 20.45 -14.38
N ILE A 170 1.50 19.29 -14.05
CA ILE A 170 0.87 18.20 -13.30
C ILE A 170 1.75 17.96 -12.08
N THR A 171 1.17 18.06 -10.91
CA THR A 171 1.85 17.71 -9.65
C THR A 171 1.16 16.52 -9.02
N ARG A 172 1.93 15.48 -8.71
CA ARG A 172 1.46 14.30 -7.98
C ARG A 172 2.29 14.12 -6.73
N TRP A 173 1.62 13.97 -5.61
CA TRP A 173 2.20 13.58 -4.34
C TRP A 173 1.43 12.39 -3.77
N GLN A 174 2.15 11.39 -3.24
CA GLN A 174 1.54 10.21 -2.62
C GLN A 174 2.44 9.65 -1.53
N THR A 175 1.85 8.98 -0.55
CA THR A 175 2.61 8.21 0.44
C THR A 175 3.34 7.05 -0.23
N GLY A 176 4.47 6.68 0.35
CA GLY A 176 5.26 5.52 -0.06
C GLY A 176 4.47 4.20 0.03
N GLN A 177 5.05 3.17 -0.54
CA GLN A 177 4.54 1.80 -0.41
C GLN A 177 4.76 1.29 1.00
N LEU A 178 3.82 0.49 1.50
CA LEU A 178 4.03 -0.25 2.73
C LEU A 178 5.11 -1.30 2.52
N LEU A 179 6.05 -1.33 3.45
CA LEU A 179 7.10 -2.33 3.51
C LEU A 179 6.83 -3.21 4.74
N THR A 180 7.02 -4.51 4.55
CA THR A 180 7.00 -5.48 5.65
C THR A 180 8.43 -5.95 5.88
N PRO A 181 9.13 -5.44 6.90
CA PRO A 181 10.45 -5.93 7.24
C PRO A 181 10.40 -7.41 7.58
N THR A 182 11.35 -8.17 7.06
CA THR A 182 11.47 -9.60 7.31
C THR A 182 12.86 -9.92 7.85
N GLY A 183 12.93 -10.91 8.73
CA GLY A 183 14.17 -11.46 9.25
C GLY A 183 14.32 -12.94 8.90
N ASN A 184 15.55 -13.41 8.78
CA ASN A 184 15.85 -14.82 8.63
C ASN A 184 15.90 -15.47 10.00
N THR A 185 15.21 -16.58 10.15
CA THR A 185 15.17 -17.39 11.37
C THR A 185 15.52 -18.83 11.01
N SER A 186 15.75 -19.70 12.00
CA SER A 186 16.02 -21.13 11.74
C SER A 186 14.83 -21.87 11.11
N ILE A 187 13.65 -21.26 11.16
CA ILE A 187 12.40 -21.80 10.60
C ILE A 187 11.95 -21.05 9.33
N GLY A 188 12.84 -20.27 8.71
CA GLY A 188 12.63 -19.55 7.45
C GLY A 188 12.52 -18.04 7.59
N THR A 189 12.29 -17.36 6.48
CA THR A 189 12.09 -15.90 6.44
C THR A 189 10.69 -15.56 6.98
N ARG A 190 10.65 -14.64 7.94
CA ARG A 190 9.44 -14.26 8.66
C ARG A 190 9.38 -12.76 8.88
N ARG A 191 8.22 -12.25 9.24
CA ARG A 191 8.09 -10.86 9.70
C ARG A 191 9.04 -10.61 10.85
N ALA A 192 9.75 -9.48 10.80
CA ALA A 192 10.60 -9.03 11.89
C ALA A 192 9.75 -8.42 13.02
N ASP A 193 10.25 -8.50 14.24
CA ASP A 193 9.68 -7.77 15.37
C ASP A 193 10.12 -6.31 15.35
N TYR A 194 9.20 -5.40 15.60
CA TYR A 194 9.53 -4.02 15.90
C TYR A 194 9.91 -3.89 17.36
N VAL A 195 11.15 -3.48 17.62
CA VAL A 195 11.70 -3.35 18.99
C VAL A 195 11.70 -1.91 19.52
N GLY A 196 11.12 -1.00 18.75
CA GLY A 196 11.02 0.41 19.12
C GLY A 196 12.07 1.28 18.42
N GLY A 197 11.98 2.59 18.64
CA GLY A 197 12.81 3.60 18.01
C GLY A 197 12.17 4.23 16.78
N GLU A 198 12.85 5.23 16.23
CA GLU A 198 12.36 5.91 15.03
C GLU A 198 12.62 5.06 13.79
N VAL A 199 11.57 4.80 13.02
CA VAL A 199 11.65 3.98 11.80
C VAL A 199 12.24 4.79 10.64
N ASN A 200 11.94 6.09 10.59
CA ASN A 200 12.43 6.96 9.52
C ASN A 200 13.89 7.32 9.76
N VAL A 201 14.70 7.25 8.72
CA VAL A 201 16.08 7.76 8.75
C VAL A 201 16.04 9.24 8.36
N ALA A 202 16.49 10.11 9.26
CA ALA A 202 16.71 11.52 8.98
C ALA A 202 18.11 11.70 8.35
N GLY A 203 18.21 12.45 7.22
CA GLY A 203 19.48 12.82 6.62
C GLY A 203 19.70 12.38 5.18
N ALA A 204 20.94 12.56 4.69
CA ALA A 204 21.29 12.48 3.27
C ALA A 204 21.32 11.07 2.66
N ASP A 205 21.34 10.01 3.45
CA ASP A 205 21.56 8.65 2.95
C ASP A 205 20.29 7.84 2.65
N ARG A 206 19.19 8.50 2.33
CA ARG A 206 17.93 7.82 1.94
C ARG A 206 18.08 6.91 0.72
N PHE A 207 19.11 7.08 -0.08
CA PHE A 207 19.41 6.21 -1.22
C PHE A 207 20.10 4.90 -0.81
N VAL A 208 20.74 4.89 0.35
CA VAL A 208 21.46 3.72 0.89
C VAL A 208 20.63 3.02 1.97
N GLN A 209 19.97 3.80 2.83
CA GLN A 209 19.15 3.29 3.94
C GLN A 209 17.78 3.94 3.95
N TRP A 210 16.76 3.21 3.55
CA TRP A 210 15.38 3.70 3.42
C TRP A 210 14.67 3.81 4.77
N PHE A 211 15.04 2.98 5.73
CA PHE A 211 14.49 2.96 7.08
C PHE A 211 15.54 2.47 8.07
N ASN A 212 15.29 2.72 9.36
CA ASN A 212 16.18 2.29 10.42
C ASN A 212 16.03 0.77 10.65
N THR A 213 16.99 0.01 10.16
CA THR A 213 17.01 -1.46 10.32
C THR A 213 17.20 -1.89 11.77
N ALA A 214 17.84 -1.06 12.62
CA ALA A 214 18.03 -1.37 14.05
C ALA A 214 16.72 -1.35 14.86
N ALA A 215 15.65 -0.73 14.30
CA ALA A 215 14.32 -0.77 14.90
C ALA A 215 13.62 -2.13 14.75
N PHE A 216 14.23 -3.07 14.01
CA PHE A 216 13.66 -4.37 13.71
C PHE A 216 14.66 -5.48 14.02
N VAL A 217 14.17 -6.56 14.62
CA VAL A 217 14.96 -7.77 14.87
C VAL A 217 14.24 -8.99 14.32
N SER A 218 14.99 -10.04 13.99
CA SER A 218 14.36 -11.31 13.59
C SER A 218 13.53 -11.84 14.75
N ALA A 219 12.28 -12.22 14.47
CA ALA A 219 11.43 -12.83 15.48
C ALA A 219 12.07 -14.13 16.00
N PRO A 220 11.95 -14.45 17.29
CA PRO A 220 12.45 -15.73 17.82
C PRO A 220 11.70 -16.90 17.18
N ASP A 221 12.35 -18.05 17.08
CA ASP A 221 11.77 -19.26 16.45
C ASP A 221 10.52 -19.79 17.15
N THR A 222 10.28 -19.37 18.40
CA THR A 222 9.15 -19.84 19.24
C THR A 222 7.83 -19.11 18.99
N ARG A 223 7.85 -17.97 18.29
CA ARG A 223 6.64 -17.19 17.97
C ARG A 223 6.72 -16.53 16.61
N ARG A 224 5.58 -16.07 16.11
CA ARG A 224 5.51 -15.25 14.89
C ARG A 224 5.96 -13.82 15.20
N GLY A 225 6.53 -13.16 14.19
CA GLY A 225 6.85 -11.74 14.26
C GLY A 225 5.60 -10.84 14.34
N THR A 226 5.76 -9.66 14.91
CA THR A 226 4.66 -8.69 15.17
C THR A 226 4.75 -7.46 14.28
#